data_64f896922ba68fe74ad81a99c14f345a
#
_entry.id   64f896922ba68fe74ad81a99c14f345a
#
_cell.length_a   1.000
_cell.length_b   1.000
_cell.length_c   1.000
_cell.angle_alpha   90.00
_cell.angle_beta   90.00
_cell.angle_gamma   90.00
#
_symmetry.space_group_name_H-M   'P 1'
#
loop_
_entity.id
_entity.type
_entity.pdbx_description
1 polymer ?
#
loop_
_entity_poly.entity_id
_entity_poly.type
_entity_poly.pdbx_seq_one_letter_code
_entity_poly.pdbx_strand_id
1 'polypeptide(L)'
;LTPVHYSFIKLHCLTTFLKKIYRNFAVTMNLQQITFGNGCFWCTEAVFQSIKGVKSVVSGYMGGQVKNPSYKEVCTGKTGHAEVLQVEYDADEISFDELLLIFFKTHDPTTLNRQGNDVGTQYRSAIFYYDDAQKRQAEAMIRKLTEEQVYAKPIVTEITPATEFYRAEDYHQDYFKNNPHNPYCAVVIQPKLHKFAKEFGEKIKS
;
A
#
# COMPACT_ATOMS: atom_id res chain seq x y z
N LEU A 1 -24.34 -65.56 -15.05
CA LEU A 1 -23.01 -65.14 -15.43
C LEU A 1 -22.97 -63.61 -15.58
N THR A 2 -22.67 -63.01 -14.51
CA THR A 2 -21.85 -61.84 -14.10
C THR A 2 -21.99 -60.51 -14.83
N PRO A 3 -22.42 -59.46 -14.09
CA PRO A 3 -22.21 -58.06 -14.46
C PRO A 3 -21.35 -57.38 -13.39
N VAL A 4 -20.05 -57.41 -13.49
CA VAL A 4 -19.14 -56.72 -12.53
C VAL A 4 -18.24 -55.67 -13.20
N HIS A 5 -18.26 -55.49 -14.53
CA HIS A 5 -17.32 -54.60 -15.22
C HIS A 5 -17.81 -53.16 -15.51
N TYR A 6 -19.06 -52.76 -15.16
CA TYR A 6 -19.58 -51.42 -15.50
C TYR A 6 -19.41 -50.36 -14.40
N SER A 7 -18.98 -50.73 -13.20
CA SER A 7 -18.94 -49.79 -12.06
C SER A 7 -17.63 -48.98 -11.95
N PHE A 8 -16.51 -49.49 -12.43
CA PHE A 8 -15.19 -48.85 -12.29
C PHE A 8 -14.94 -47.70 -13.27
N ILE A 9 -15.51 -47.76 -14.47
CA ILE A 9 -15.26 -46.73 -15.51
C ILE A 9 -16.00 -45.44 -15.19
N LYS A 10 -17.19 -45.47 -14.58
CA LYS A 10 -17.94 -44.27 -14.21
C LYS A 10 -17.29 -43.48 -13.06
N LEU A 11 -16.63 -44.14 -12.13
CA LEU A 11 -16.01 -43.49 -10.97
C LEU A 11 -14.71 -42.76 -11.37
N HIS A 12 -13.96 -43.31 -12.32
CA HIS A 12 -12.73 -42.68 -12.81
C HIS A 12 -13.00 -41.43 -13.68
N CYS A 13 -14.11 -41.43 -14.44
CA CYS A 13 -14.51 -40.30 -15.26
C CYS A 13 -15.01 -39.12 -14.39
N LEU A 14 -15.76 -39.40 -13.30
CA LEU A 14 -16.24 -38.36 -12.37
C LEU A 14 -15.08 -37.70 -11.59
N THR A 15 -14.10 -38.47 -11.14
CA THR A 15 -12.95 -37.93 -10.40
C THR A 15 -12.04 -37.09 -11.31
N THR A 16 -11.91 -37.44 -12.58
CA THR A 16 -11.14 -36.67 -13.55
C THR A 16 -11.86 -35.38 -13.96
N PHE A 17 -13.17 -35.43 -14.07
CA PHE A 17 -14.01 -34.26 -14.38
C PHE A 17 -14.05 -33.29 -13.20
N LEU A 18 -14.18 -33.75 -11.97
CA LEU A 18 -14.09 -32.94 -10.76
C LEU A 18 -12.69 -32.33 -10.58
N LYS A 19 -11.61 -33.07 -10.82
CA LYS A 19 -10.25 -32.52 -10.80
C LYS A 19 -10.02 -31.47 -11.88
N LYS A 20 -10.67 -31.55 -13.04
CA LYS A 20 -10.61 -30.54 -14.10
C LYS A 20 -11.42 -29.28 -13.73
N ILE A 21 -12.55 -29.42 -13.02
CA ILE A 21 -13.33 -28.30 -12.49
C ILE A 21 -12.57 -27.60 -11.34
N TYR A 22 -11.98 -28.35 -10.41
CA TYR A 22 -11.19 -27.76 -9.31
C TYR A 22 -9.88 -27.12 -9.78
N ARG A 23 -9.32 -27.53 -10.93
CA ARG A 23 -8.12 -26.90 -11.51
C ARG A 23 -8.39 -25.53 -12.16
N ASN A 24 -9.64 -25.23 -12.50
CA ASN A 24 -10.03 -23.94 -13.12
C ASN A 24 -10.49 -22.88 -12.12
N PHE A 25 -10.46 -23.16 -10.80
CA PHE A 25 -10.73 -22.19 -9.74
C PHE A 25 -9.48 -21.83 -8.91
N ALA A 26 -8.31 -21.92 -9.49
CA ALA A 26 -7.21 -21.13 -8.96
C ALA A 26 -7.53 -19.68 -9.29
N VAL A 27 -8.09 -18.94 -8.31
CA VAL A 27 -8.18 -17.47 -8.39
C VAL A 27 -6.74 -16.99 -8.53
N THR A 28 -6.34 -16.69 -9.74
CA THR A 28 -5.04 -16.05 -9.99
C THR A 28 -5.21 -14.60 -9.54
N MET A 29 -4.65 -14.27 -8.37
CA MET A 29 -4.60 -12.89 -7.89
C MET A 29 -3.82 -12.03 -8.89
N ASN A 30 -4.35 -10.88 -9.26
CA ASN A 30 -3.70 -9.89 -10.11
C ASN A 30 -2.85 -8.97 -9.22
N LEU A 31 -1.75 -9.52 -8.69
CA LEU A 31 -0.90 -8.81 -7.76
C LEU A 31 -0.09 -7.73 -8.46
N GLN A 32 -0.22 -6.52 -7.95
CA GLN A 32 0.54 -5.35 -8.35
C GLN A 32 1.22 -4.71 -7.14
N GLN A 33 2.22 -3.89 -7.40
CA GLN A 33 3.02 -3.23 -6.37
C GLN A 33 3.10 -1.72 -6.63
N ILE A 34 3.08 -0.94 -5.56
CA ILE A 34 3.32 0.50 -5.54
C ILE A 34 4.09 0.88 -4.29
N THR A 35 4.83 1.99 -4.31
CA THR A 35 5.50 2.53 -3.12
C THR A 35 5.08 3.98 -2.89
N PHE A 36 4.64 4.27 -1.66
CA PHE A 36 4.13 5.58 -1.24
C PHE A 36 4.96 6.17 -0.11
N GLY A 37 5.34 7.46 -0.23
CA GLY A 37 5.84 8.30 0.84
C GLY A 37 4.80 9.35 1.21
N ASN A 38 4.29 9.34 2.42
CA ASN A 38 3.25 10.28 2.89
C ASN A 38 3.42 10.65 4.37
N GLY A 39 4.65 10.93 4.75
CA GLY A 39 5.05 11.23 6.11
C GLY A 39 5.49 9.99 6.88
N CYS A 40 5.28 9.98 8.19
CA CYS A 40 5.67 8.88 9.06
C CYS A 40 5.01 7.56 8.62
N PHE A 41 5.83 6.57 8.31
CA PHE A 41 5.36 5.25 7.81
C PHE A 41 4.54 4.46 8.84
N TRP A 42 4.69 4.66 10.15
CA TRP A 42 3.83 4.03 11.15
C TRP A 42 2.35 4.39 11.00
N CYS A 43 2.09 5.68 10.69
CA CYS A 43 0.73 6.17 10.47
C CYS A 43 0.12 5.58 9.20
N THR A 44 0.91 5.51 8.15
CA THR A 44 0.47 5.10 6.83
C THR A 44 0.30 3.59 6.74
N GLU A 45 1.23 2.84 7.35
CA GLU A 45 1.16 1.38 7.46
C GLU A 45 -0.18 0.94 8.05
N ALA A 46 -0.57 1.53 9.19
CA ALA A 46 -1.82 1.19 9.87
C ALA A 46 -3.06 1.40 8.97
N VAL A 47 -3.07 2.47 8.15
CA VAL A 47 -4.14 2.73 7.20
C VAL A 47 -4.14 1.70 6.08
N PHE A 48 -3.01 1.53 5.37
CA PHE A 48 -2.96 0.69 4.17
C PHE A 48 -3.14 -0.80 4.48
N GLN A 49 -2.66 -1.26 5.63
CA GLN A 49 -2.90 -2.65 6.09
C GLN A 49 -4.39 -2.96 6.29
N SER A 50 -5.21 -1.96 6.62
CA SER A 50 -6.64 -2.15 6.85
C SER A 50 -7.48 -2.23 5.57
N ILE A 51 -6.92 -1.92 4.39
CA ILE A 51 -7.66 -1.82 3.13
C ILE A 51 -7.93 -3.20 2.53
N LYS A 52 -9.18 -3.49 2.13
CA LYS A 52 -9.53 -4.67 1.33
C LYS A 52 -8.75 -4.65 0.01
N GLY A 53 -8.28 -5.80 -0.44
CA GLY A 53 -7.47 -5.91 -1.65
C GLY A 53 -5.98 -5.67 -1.43
N VAL A 54 -5.56 -4.98 -0.36
CA VAL A 54 -4.15 -4.88 0.00
C VAL A 54 -3.72 -6.18 0.67
N LYS A 55 -2.68 -6.83 0.11
CA LYS A 55 -2.18 -8.14 0.55
C LYS A 55 -0.98 -8.01 1.47
N SER A 56 -0.08 -7.07 1.17
CA SER A 56 1.15 -6.83 1.94
C SER A 56 1.45 -5.34 2.02
N VAL A 57 1.95 -4.91 3.17
CA VAL A 57 2.46 -3.54 3.40
C VAL A 57 3.77 -3.67 4.17
N VAL A 58 4.83 -3.10 3.63
CA VAL A 58 6.17 -3.15 4.24
C VAL A 58 6.71 -1.74 4.39
N SER A 59 7.00 -1.33 5.61
CA SER A 59 7.66 -0.05 5.92
C SER A 59 9.14 -0.09 5.51
N GLY A 60 9.62 0.99 4.88
CA GLY A 60 11.00 1.05 4.38
C GLY A 60 11.44 2.43 3.92
N TYR A 61 12.51 2.45 3.14
CA TYR A 61 13.17 3.65 2.63
C TYR A 61 13.38 3.54 1.13
N MET A 62 13.12 4.63 0.38
CA MET A 62 13.32 4.67 -1.07
C MET A 62 13.66 6.09 -1.55
N GLY A 63 14.25 6.18 -2.74
CA GLY A 63 14.49 7.44 -3.44
C GLY A 63 15.77 8.18 -3.05
N GLY A 64 16.56 7.63 -2.12
CA GLY A 64 17.85 8.19 -1.71
C GLY A 64 19.04 7.52 -2.38
N GLN A 65 20.26 7.92 -1.93
CA GLN A 65 21.53 7.49 -2.53
C GLN A 65 22.34 6.57 -1.60
N VAL A 66 22.04 6.57 -0.31
CA VAL A 66 22.74 5.75 0.68
C VAL A 66 22.22 4.32 0.61
N LYS A 67 23.13 3.36 0.41
CA LYS A 67 22.77 1.93 0.39
C LYS A 67 22.58 1.40 1.81
N ASN A 68 21.56 0.58 1.99
CA ASN A 68 21.19 -0.05 3.27
C ASN A 68 21.20 0.96 4.44
N PRO A 69 20.46 2.09 4.34
CA PRO A 69 20.48 3.11 5.37
C PRO A 69 19.82 2.58 6.64
N SER A 70 20.36 2.93 7.79
CA SER A 70 19.69 2.76 9.07
C SER A 70 18.65 3.87 9.28
N TYR A 71 17.67 3.62 10.15
CA TYR A 71 16.70 4.65 10.57
C TYR A 71 17.35 5.94 11.05
N LYS A 72 18.42 5.82 11.86
CA LYS A 72 19.16 6.99 12.35
C LYS A 72 19.72 7.83 11.21
N GLU A 73 20.28 7.21 10.18
CA GLU A 73 20.82 7.92 9.02
C GLU A 73 19.70 8.60 8.23
N VAL A 74 18.57 7.92 8.01
CA VAL A 74 17.40 8.50 7.33
C VAL A 74 16.86 9.71 8.09
N CYS A 75 16.76 9.64 9.41
CA CYS A 75 16.32 10.75 10.27
C CYS A 75 17.23 11.97 10.21
N THR A 76 18.48 11.85 9.77
CA THR A 76 19.34 13.03 9.53
C THR A 76 18.90 13.89 8.35
N GLY A 77 18.02 13.36 7.47
CA GLY A 77 17.62 14.00 6.22
C GLY A 77 18.72 14.02 5.13
N LYS A 78 19.89 13.41 5.38
CA LYS A 78 21.07 13.47 4.48
C LYS A 78 21.17 12.28 3.53
N THR A 79 20.39 11.23 3.73
CA THR A 79 20.42 10.02 2.88
C THR A 79 19.71 10.21 1.56
N GLY A 80 18.82 11.23 1.46
CA GLY A 80 17.92 11.45 0.34
C GLY A 80 16.72 10.51 0.31
N HIS A 81 16.65 9.50 1.19
CA HIS A 81 15.52 8.58 1.26
C HIS A 81 14.28 9.25 1.87
N ALA A 82 13.11 8.84 1.37
CA ALA A 82 11.85 9.02 2.07
C ALA A 82 11.54 7.80 2.93
N GLU A 83 10.83 8.00 4.05
CA GLU A 83 10.07 6.94 4.70
C GLU A 83 8.91 6.57 3.78
N VAL A 84 8.83 5.29 3.44
CA VAL A 84 7.85 4.80 2.47
C VAL A 84 7.18 3.53 2.92
N LEU A 85 6.04 3.25 2.29
CA LEU A 85 5.38 1.95 2.31
C LEU A 85 5.47 1.32 0.93
N GLN A 86 5.99 0.11 0.86
CA GLN A 86 5.80 -0.76 -0.29
C GLN A 86 4.51 -1.55 -0.08
N VAL A 87 3.56 -1.37 -1.00
CA VAL A 87 2.21 -1.93 -0.93
C VAL A 87 2.03 -2.92 -2.08
N GLU A 88 1.71 -4.18 -1.75
CA GLU A 88 1.25 -5.17 -2.71
C GLU A 88 -0.27 -5.31 -2.60
N TYR A 89 -0.97 -5.25 -3.72
CA TYR A 89 -2.42 -5.28 -3.79
C TYR A 89 -2.91 -6.15 -4.94
N ASP A 90 -4.13 -6.67 -4.80
CA ASP A 90 -4.83 -7.38 -5.84
C ASP A 90 -5.67 -6.39 -6.65
N ALA A 91 -5.27 -6.15 -7.90
CA ALA A 91 -5.92 -5.19 -8.78
C ALA A 91 -7.35 -5.60 -9.20
N ASP A 92 -7.74 -6.84 -8.94
CA ASP A 92 -9.12 -7.31 -9.14
C ASP A 92 -10.02 -6.98 -7.92
N GLU A 93 -9.43 -6.68 -6.73
CA GLU A 93 -10.14 -6.32 -5.51
C GLU A 93 -10.12 -4.82 -5.21
N ILE A 94 -9.04 -4.12 -5.58
CA ILE A 94 -8.89 -2.67 -5.43
C ILE A 94 -8.09 -2.09 -6.58
N SER A 95 -8.60 -1.04 -7.21
CA SER A 95 -7.92 -0.36 -8.29
C SER A 95 -6.80 0.55 -7.78
N PHE A 96 -5.81 0.82 -8.64
CA PHE A 96 -4.76 1.77 -8.32
C PHE A 96 -5.30 3.19 -8.09
N ASP A 97 -6.34 3.61 -8.82
CA ASP A 97 -6.99 4.91 -8.63
C ASP A 97 -7.61 5.05 -7.23
N GLU A 98 -8.18 3.97 -6.68
CA GLU A 98 -8.70 3.96 -5.31
C GLU A 98 -7.57 4.08 -4.28
N LEU A 99 -6.45 3.38 -4.50
CA LEU A 99 -5.27 3.53 -3.64
C LEU A 99 -4.68 4.94 -3.70
N LEU A 100 -4.63 5.56 -4.88
CA LEU A 100 -4.23 6.96 -5.04
C LEU A 100 -5.17 7.91 -4.30
N LEU A 101 -6.48 7.71 -4.40
CA LEU A 101 -7.45 8.52 -3.68
C LEU A 101 -7.24 8.42 -2.16
N ILE A 102 -7.06 7.21 -1.64
CA ILE A 102 -6.76 6.98 -0.22
C ILE A 102 -5.43 7.65 0.17
N PHE A 103 -4.39 7.52 -0.65
CA PHE A 103 -3.11 8.17 -0.43
C PHE A 103 -3.28 9.69 -0.26
N PHE A 104 -3.94 10.37 -1.20
CA PHE A 104 -4.14 11.81 -1.13
C PHE A 104 -5.05 12.24 0.03
N LYS A 105 -6.05 11.46 0.40
CA LYS A 105 -6.99 11.79 1.49
C LYS A 105 -6.44 11.56 2.89
N THR A 106 -5.40 10.76 3.04
CA THR A 106 -4.86 10.36 4.35
C THR A 106 -3.65 11.17 4.81
N HIS A 107 -3.16 12.12 3.98
CA HIS A 107 -2.08 13.04 4.34
C HIS A 107 -2.31 14.43 3.71
N ASP A 108 -1.47 15.40 4.03
CA ASP A 108 -1.46 16.71 3.38
C ASP A 108 -0.39 16.72 2.27
N PRO A 109 -0.81 16.64 0.98
CA PRO A 109 0.14 16.60 -0.14
C PRO A 109 0.66 17.99 -0.54
N THR A 110 0.33 19.05 0.21
CA THR A 110 0.68 20.44 -0.13
C THR A 110 1.87 20.98 0.67
N THR A 111 2.42 20.19 1.59
CA THR A 111 3.53 20.60 2.45
C THR A 111 4.84 19.97 2.00
N LEU A 112 5.77 20.80 1.53
CA LEU A 112 7.08 20.33 1.05
C LEU A 112 7.92 19.83 2.23
N ASN A 113 8.48 18.59 2.08
CA ASN A 113 9.36 17.96 3.08
C ASN A 113 8.80 18.00 4.51
N ARG A 114 7.49 17.81 4.63
CA ARG A 114 6.82 17.89 5.92
C ARG A 114 5.48 17.17 5.89
N GLN A 115 5.13 16.52 7.01
CA GLN A 115 3.78 16.01 7.23
C GLN A 115 3.35 16.29 8.68
N GLY A 116 2.43 17.24 8.87
CA GLY A 116 2.02 17.66 10.21
C GLY A 116 3.19 18.24 11.00
N ASN A 117 3.53 17.60 12.13
CA ASN A 117 4.66 18.00 12.98
C ASN A 117 6.00 17.38 12.55
N ASP A 118 5.98 16.38 11.69
CA ASP A 118 7.17 15.71 11.20
C ASP A 118 7.81 16.55 10.09
N VAL A 119 9.03 17.07 10.31
CA VAL A 119 9.75 17.96 9.40
C VAL A 119 11.04 17.29 8.93
N GLY A 120 11.24 17.23 7.62
CA GLY A 120 12.42 16.67 6.99
C GLY A 120 12.09 16.04 5.63
N THR A 121 13.12 15.91 4.78
CA THR A 121 12.99 15.33 3.43
C THR A 121 12.49 13.89 3.46
N GLN A 122 12.74 13.16 4.55
CA GLN A 122 12.26 11.79 4.75
C GLN A 122 10.72 11.71 4.88
N TYR A 123 10.05 12.81 5.22
CA TYR A 123 8.58 12.86 5.38
C TYR A 123 7.86 13.48 4.18
N ARG A 124 8.55 13.60 3.03
CA ARG A 124 7.96 14.17 1.82
C ARG A 124 6.85 13.31 1.24
N SER A 125 5.92 13.98 0.56
CA SER A 125 4.90 13.30 -0.24
C SER A 125 5.50 12.81 -1.54
N ALA A 126 5.44 11.50 -1.81
CA ALA A 126 6.02 10.88 -3.00
C ALA A 126 5.27 9.62 -3.43
N ILE A 127 5.20 9.40 -4.74
CA ILE A 127 4.71 8.18 -5.40
C ILE A 127 5.86 7.62 -6.24
N PHE A 128 6.30 6.41 -5.90
CA PHE A 128 7.34 5.70 -6.63
C PHE A 128 6.69 4.64 -7.51
N TYR A 129 6.55 4.92 -8.80
CA TYR A 129 5.87 4.07 -9.77
C TYR A 129 6.79 2.98 -10.32
N TYR A 130 6.21 1.83 -10.68
CA TYR A 130 6.92 0.68 -11.25
C TYR A 130 6.73 0.57 -12.76
N ASP A 131 5.72 1.26 -13.32
CA ASP A 131 5.45 1.29 -14.75
C ASP A 131 4.82 2.63 -15.20
N ASP A 132 4.78 2.83 -16.53
CA ASP A 132 4.22 4.04 -17.13
C ASP A 132 2.71 4.19 -16.96
N ALA A 133 1.96 3.10 -16.71
CA ALA A 133 0.53 3.18 -16.44
C ALA A 133 0.29 3.81 -15.07
N GLN A 134 1.00 3.36 -14.03
CA GLN A 134 0.96 3.95 -12.70
C GLN A 134 1.38 5.43 -12.73
N LYS A 135 2.43 5.77 -13.47
CA LYS A 135 2.86 7.17 -13.65
C LYS A 135 1.71 8.03 -14.19
N ARG A 136 1.13 7.62 -15.33
CA ARG A 136 0.03 8.37 -15.97
C ARG A 136 -1.19 8.52 -15.07
N GLN A 137 -1.55 7.47 -14.32
CA GLN A 137 -2.67 7.50 -13.38
C GLN A 137 -2.40 8.46 -12.21
N ALA A 138 -1.19 8.43 -11.62
CA ALA A 138 -0.80 9.34 -10.56
C ALA A 138 -0.81 10.81 -11.02
N GLU A 139 -0.25 11.09 -12.21
CA GLU A 139 -0.29 12.44 -12.81
C GLU A 139 -1.74 12.89 -13.11
N ALA A 140 -2.58 11.99 -13.60
CA ALA A 140 -3.99 12.28 -13.88
C ALA A 140 -4.76 12.58 -12.58
N MET A 141 -4.49 11.83 -11.49
CA MET A 141 -5.09 12.09 -10.18
C MET A 141 -4.71 13.48 -9.66
N ILE A 142 -3.43 13.88 -9.73
CA ILE A 142 -2.99 15.22 -9.31
C ILE A 142 -3.69 16.30 -10.12
N ARG A 143 -3.78 16.15 -11.46
CA ARG A 143 -4.51 17.11 -12.31
C ARG A 143 -5.96 17.23 -11.87
N LYS A 144 -6.66 16.12 -11.70
CA LYS A 144 -8.06 16.08 -11.26
C LYS A 144 -8.26 16.80 -9.93
N LEU A 145 -7.45 16.46 -8.91
CA LEU A 145 -7.54 17.09 -7.59
C LEU A 145 -7.24 18.59 -7.62
N THR A 146 -6.37 19.03 -8.54
CA THR A 146 -6.04 20.45 -8.74
C THR A 146 -7.17 21.19 -9.44
N GLU A 147 -7.74 20.61 -10.51
CA GLU A 147 -8.87 21.20 -11.26
C GLU A 147 -10.13 21.30 -10.37
N GLU A 148 -10.38 20.28 -9.55
CA GLU A 148 -11.48 20.25 -8.58
C GLU A 148 -11.21 21.14 -7.33
N GLN A 149 -10.04 21.77 -7.23
CA GLN A 149 -9.61 22.64 -6.12
C GLN A 149 -9.77 21.96 -4.74
N VAL A 150 -9.47 20.65 -4.66
CA VAL A 150 -9.61 19.85 -3.43
C VAL A 150 -8.70 20.38 -2.31
N TYR A 151 -7.56 20.96 -2.67
CA TYR A 151 -6.60 21.56 -1.75
C TYR A 151 -6.46 23.06 -2.01
N ALA A 152 -6.35 23.85 -0.93
CA ALA A 152 -6.17 25.31 -1.02
C ALA A 152 -4.77 25.71 -1.53
N LYS A 153 -3.80 24.80 -1.52
CA LYS A 153 -2.42 25.03 -1.95
C LYS A 153 -2.05 24.00 -3.03
N PRO A 154 -1.04 24.28 -3.87
CA PRO A 154 -0.57 23.33 -4.87
C PRO A 154 -0.11 22.00 -4.25
N ILE A 155 -0.43 20.91 -4.92
CA ILE A 155 0.09 19.59 -4.57
C ILE A 155 1.59 19.54 -4.92
N VAL A 156 2.42 19.11 -3.95
CA VAL A 156 3.89 19.01 -4.09
C VAL A 156 4.37 17.56 -4.09
N THR A 157 3.46 16.62 -4.28
CA THR A 157 3.78 15.18 -4.34
C THR A 157 4.74 14.90 -5.51
N GLU A 158 5.88 14.28 -5.22
CA GLU A 158 6.82 13.80 -6.23
C GLU A 158 6.27 12.54 -6.91
N ILE A 159 6.35 12.44 -8.25
CA ILE A 159 6.07 11.22 -9.00
C ILE A 159 7.38 10.81 -9.68
N THR A 160 8.01 9.76 -9.16
CA THR A 160 9.34 9.32 -9.60
C THR A 160 9.35 7.80 -9.83
N PRO A 161 10.24 7.28 -10.73
CA PRO A 161 10.38 5.84 -10.87
C PRO A 161 10.84 5.21 -9.56
N ALA A 162 10.34 4.01 -9.27
CA ALA A 162 10.79 3.23 -8.13
C ALA A 162 12.29 2.91 -8.27
N THR A 163 12.99 3.08 -7.17
CA THR A 163 14.41 2.73 -7.03
C THR A 163 14.55 1.52 -6.09
N GLU A 164 15.77 1.23 -5.64
CA GLU A 164 15.98 0.17 -4.66
C GLU A 164 15.21 0.47 -3.37
N PHE A 165 14.41 -0.50 -2.93
CA PHE A 165 13.67 -0.45 -1.67
C PHE A 165 14.52 -1.08 -0.56
N TYR A 166 14.70 -0.34 0.52
CA TYR A 166 15.36 -0.82 1.72
C TYR A 166 14.32 -1.01 2.83
N ARG A 167 14.07 -2.25 3.22
CA ARG A 167 13.13 -2.56 4.29
C ARG A 167 13.61 -1.94 5.60
N ALA A 168 12.74 -1.22 6.28
CA ALA A 168 13.03 -0.70 7.61
C ALA A 168 13.15 -1.84 8.64
N GLU A 169 13.81 -1.55 9.74
CA GLU A 169 14.11 -2.49 10.81
C GLU A 169 12.81 -3.13 11.36
N ASP A 170 12.91 -4.34 11.90
CA ASP A 170 11.75 -5.15 12.31
C ASP A 170 10.86 -4.45 13.34
N TYR A 171 11.43 -3.62 14.22
CA TYR A 171 10.65 -2.87 15.20
C TYR A 171 9.78 -1.76 14.59
N HIS A 172 9.95 -1.43 13.31
CA HIS A 172 9.09 -0.51 12.58
C HIS A 172 7.91 -1.20 11.89
N GLN A 173 7.99 -2.50 11.68
CA GLN A 173 6.92 -3.25 11.00
C GLN A 173 5.76 -3.50 11.95
N ASP A 174 4.52 -3.39 11.46
CA ASP A 174 3.29 -3.54 12.27
C ASP A 174 3.30 -2.66 13.54
N TYR A 175 3.89 -1.45 13.43
CA TYR A 175 4.19 -0.63 14.60
C TYR A 175 2.96 -0.33 15.45
N PHE A 176 1.87 0.09 14.84
CA PHE A 176 0.62 0.40 15.56
C PHE A 176 0.06 -0.83 16.30
N LYS A 177 0.08 -1.97 15.65
CA LYS A 177 -0.42 -3.23 16.19
C LYS A 177 0.43 -3.73 17.39
N ASN A 178 1.76 -3.57 17.26
CA ASN A 178 2.71 -4.05 18.28
C ASN A 178 2.93 -3.07 19.43
N ASN A 179 2.47 -1.80 19.29
CA ASN A 179 2.71 -0.73 20.27
C ASN A 179 1.41 -0.02 20.70
N PRO A 180 0.33 -0.75 21.13
CA PRO A 180 -0.98 -0.17 21.40
C PRO A 180 -0.99 0.86 22.54
N HIS A 181 -0.01 0.79 23.44
CA HIS A 181 0.11 1.69 24.60
C HIS A 181 1.05 2.88 24.36
N ASN A 182 1.66 2.97 23.17
CA ASN A 182 2.52 4.10 22.84
C ASN A 182 1.67 5.38 22.71
N PRO A 183 2.03 6.50 23.39
CA PRO A 183 1.29 7.76 23.29
C PRO A 183 1.14 8.28 21.85
N TYR A 184 2.13 8.09 21.00
CA TYR A 184 2.07 8.46 19.58
C TYR A 184 0.97 7.69 18.84
N CYS A 185 0.83 6.38 19.13
CA CYS A 185 -0.24 5.56 18.55
C CYS A 185 -1.63 6.09 18.95
N ALA A 186 -1.82 6.44 20.23
CA ALA A 186 -3.10 6.93 20.74
C ALA A 186 -3.45 8.33 20.23
N VAL A 187 -2.45 9.25 20.16
CA VAL A 187 -2.69 10.67 19.87
C VAL A 187 -2.64 10.98 18.38
N VAL A 188 -1.83 10.24 17.61
CA VAL A 188 -1.60 10.54 16.18
C VAL A 188 -2.21 9.49 15.25
N ILE A 189 -1.92 8.21 15.49
CA ILE A 189 -2.33 7.14 14.55
C ILE A 189 -3.82 6.82 14.68
N GLN A 190 -4.31 6.61 15.88
CA GLN A 190 -5.71 6.22 16.13
C GLN A 190 -6.73 7.23 15.59
N PRO A 191 -6.57 8.56 15.77
CA PRO A 191 -7.47 9.54 15.15
C PRO A 191 -7.47 9.49 13.62
N LYS A 192 -6.31 9.23 12.99
CA LYS A 192 -6.23 9.03 11.54
C LYS A 192 -7.01 7.81 11.08
N LEU A 193 -6.87 6.68 11.77
CA LEU A 193 -7.63 5.46 11.48
C LEU A 193 -9.14 5.67 11.65
N HIS A 194 -9.57 6.38 12.69
CA HIS A 194 -10.98 6.70 12.89
C HIS A 194 -11.52 7.59 11.77
N LYS A 195 -10.76 8.61 11.35
CA LYS A 195 -11.15 9.46 10.22
C LYS A 195 -11.22 8.64 8.94
N PHE A 196 -10.23 7.79 8.68
CA PHE A 196 -10.20 6.90 7.53
C PHE A 196 -11.41 5.95 7.52
N ALA A 197 -11.70 5.30 8.66
CA ALA A 197 -12.83 4.39 8.80
C ALA A 197 -14.19 5.08 8.56
N LYS A 198 -14.32 6.35 8.95
CA LYS A 198 -15.54 7.14 8.71
C LYS A 198 -15.72 7.46 7.22
N GLU A 199 -14.65 7.73 6.50
CA GLU A 199 -14.68 8.14 5.08
C GLU A 199 -14.69 6.92 4.13
N PHE A 200 -13.97 5.84 4.49
CA PHE A 200 -13.72 4.67 3.65
C PHE A 200 -14.12 3.34 4.30
N GLY A 201 -15.10 3.34 5.21
CA GLY A 201 -15.45 2.16 6.00
C GLY A 201 -15.79 0.90 5.17
N GLU A 202 -16.40 1.07 3.99
CA GLU A 202 -16.69 -0.02 3.04
C GLU A 202 -15.43 -0.68 2.45
N LYS A 203 -14.30 0.05 2.46
CA LYS A 203 -12.99 -0.41 1.95
C LYS A 203 -12.14 -1.11 3.01
N ILE A 204 -12.60 -1.17 4.26
CA ILE A 204 -11.84 -1.76 5.38
C ILE A 204 -12.10 -3.26 5.46
N LYS A 205 -11.04 -4.03 5.72
CA LYS A 205 -11.12 -5.47 6.04
C LYS A 205 -12.03 -5.70 7.24
N SER A 206 -12.83 -6.75 7.18
CA SER A 206 -13.72 -7.20 8.27
C SER A 206 -12.89 -7.75 9.42
#